data_5b27f6edad72ab892fdc78b28eff0b71
#
_entry.id   5b27f6edad72ab892fdc78b28eff0b71
#
_cell.length_a   1.000
_cell.length_b   1.000
_cell.length_c   1.000
_cell.angle_alpha   90.00
_cell.angle_beta   90.00
_cell.angle_gamma   90.00
#
_symmetry.space_group_name_H-M   'P 1'
#
loop_
_entity.id
_entity.type
_entity.pdbx_description
1 polymer ?
#
loop_
_entity_poly.entity_id
_entity_poly.type
_entity_poly.pdbx_seq_one_letter_code
_entity_poly.pdbx_strand_id
1 'polypeptide(L)'
;MLMMSGLDCHAAPLDQRQRLAFSPEGAMETLRWLHTQSGITGCVLLSTCNRTELYLNGEGETPWRLLCRGAGVPEADMEPYFTTRCGVDAARHLMEVTCGLHSQILGEDQIITQVRKAMELALEAKTADATLAALFRDAVTAGKRARTEVTVARGDASMGSRCRDILVRELGGLEGKRILVIGNGQMGQLAARLLRQSGAAVWVTLRTYRHGETTVPPGCGTVNYEDRMQAMEGMDAVVSATTSPHHTITYDALAAVTRKPRVLVDLAVPRDIAPECAEFVTYYDTDSLGSQGPGTPEELEAMHAIAQQELERFCQWQKRQTVAQKPPRFPMFIDLTGKRVVLVGGGTIAARRIASLRLFGCEIEVIAPELKCSPQGLIWHPRAYAPGDLQGACLAIAATDDRQVNHAVGQEAGQLGIPVSVADCEEECTFYFPAVCTGENVIAGVVSDGKDHHRTARAAKAIRRALEELE
;
A
#
# COMPACT_ATOMS: atom_id res chain seq x y z
N MET A 1 -3.08 6.12 9.61
CA MET A 1 -4.36 5.58 9.07
C MET A 1 -4.25 5.50 7.55
N LEU A 2 -4.84 4.46 6.90
CA LEU A 2 -4.90 4.39 5.43
C LEU A 2 -5.88 5.44 4.90
N MET A 3 -5.47 6.23 3.93
CA MET A 3 -6.31 7.22 3.23
C MET A 3 -6.07 7.14 1.72
N MET A 4 -7.07 7.40 0.95
CA MET A 4 -7.00 7.58 -0.49
C MET A 4 -7.76 8.83 -0.89
N SER A 5 -7.19 9.65 -1.77
CA SER A 5 -7.93 10.66 -2.52
C SER A 5 -7.60 10.54 -4.00
N GLY A 6 -8.61 10.67 -4.82
CA GLY A 6 -8.42 10.58 -6.26
C GLY A 6 -9.59 11.17 -7.05
N LEU A 7 -9.34 11.34 -8.31
CA LEU A 7 -10.33 11.68 -9.33
C LEU A 7 -10.23 10.70 -10.50
N ASP A 8 -11.35 10.47 -11.15
CA ASP A 8 -11.44 9.59 -12.32
C ASP A 8 -12.32 10.20 -13.44
N CYS A 9 -12.47 9.45 -14.52
CA CYS A 9 -13.26 9.88 -15.67
C CYS A 9 -14.77 10.06 -15.41
N HIS A 10 -15.30 9.56 -14.28
CA HIS A 10 -16.69 9.77 -13.88
C HIS A 10 -16.85 11.06 -13.07
N ALA A 11 -15.81 11.44 -12.31
CA ALA A 11 -15.81 12.61 -11.45
C ALA A 11 -15.31 13.87 -12.15
N ALA A 12 -14.38 13.76 -13.12
CA ALA A 12 -13.71 14.89 -13.74
C ALA A 12 -13.60 14.74 -15.26
N PRO A 13 -13.89 15.79 -16.05
CA PRO A 13 -13.64 15.81 -17.48
C PRO A 13 -12.14 15.76 -17.78
N LEU A 14 -11.80 15.37 -19.01
CA LEU A 14 -10.40 15.20 -19.43
C LEU A 14 -9.55 16.45 -19.19
N ASP A 15 -10.08 17.66 -19.39
CA ASP A 15 -9.37 18.92 -19.16
C ASP A 15 -8.88 19.07 -17.71
N GLN A 16 -9.62 18.57 -16.75
CA GLN A 16 -9.21 18.59 -15.34
C GLN A 16 -8.27 17.42 -15.01
N ARG A 17 -8.57 16.21 -15.51
CA ARG A 17 -7.74 15.04 -15.28
C ARG A 17 -6.31 15.19 -15.80
N GLN A 18 -6.14 15.79 -16.99
CA GLN A 18 -4.81 15.98 -17.59
C GLN A 18 -3.91 16.93 -16.80
N ARG A 19 -4.48 17.84 -15.97
CA ARG A 19 -3.70 18.72 -15.07
C ARG A 19 -3.00 17.93 -13.95
N LEU A 20 -3.49 16.74 -13.65
CA LEU A 20 -2.93 15.82 -12.65
C LEU A 20 -2.35 14.55 -13.30
N ALA A 21 -2.01 14.61 -14.57
CA ALA A 21 -1.29 13.52 -15.24
C ALA A 21 0.21 13.62 -14.90
N PHE A 22 0.78 12.51 -14.47
CA PHE A 22 2.19 12.43 -14.09
C PHE A 22 2.98 11.58 -15.09
N SER A 23 4.12 12.08 -15.54
CA SER A 23 5.13 11.22 -16.14
C SER A 23 5.73 10.28 -15.08
N PRO A 24 6.36 9.16 -15.45
CA PRO A 24 7.02 8.29 -14.48
C PRO A 24 8.04 9.02 -13.60
N GLU A 25 8.82 9.93 -14.17
CA GLU A 25 9.81 10.75 -13.48
C GLU A 25 9.13 11.72 -12.50
N GLY A 26 8.10 12.44 -12.96
CA GLY A 26 7.33 13.38 -12.11
C GLY A 26 6.58 12.67 -10.98
N ALA A 27 6.05 11.47 -11.24
CA ALA A 27 5.44 10.64 -10.20
C ALA A 27 6.44 10.22 -9.12
N MET A 28 7.66 9.84 -9.51
CA MET A 28 8.72 9.46 -8.58
C MET A 28 9.19 10.65 -7.74
N GLU A 29 9.37 11.83 -8.34
CA GLU A 29 9.72 13.07 -7.63
C GLU A 29 8.63 13.46 -6.63
N THR A 30 7.38 13.42 -7.05
CA THR A 30 6.22 13.70 -6.20
C THR A 30 6.13 12.73 -5.03
N LEU A 31 6.31 11.42 -5.25
CA LEU A 31 6.31 10.42 -4.19
C LEU A 31 7.41 10.67 -3.16
N ARG A 32 8.63 10.97 -3.61
CA ARG A 32 9.75 11.28 -2.70
C ARG A 32 9.47 12.53 -1.87
N TRP A 33 8.94 13.58 -2.50
CA TRP A 33 8.53 14.79 -1.80
C TRP A 33 7.43 14.51 -0.78
N LEU A 34 6.38 13.75 -1.15
CA LEU A 34 5.30 13.36 -0.24
C LEU A 34 5.83 12.61 0.98
N HIS A 35 6.77 11.69 0.79
CA HIS A 35 7.33 10.90 1.89
C HIS A 35 8.16 11.75 2.89
N THR A 36 8.56 12.96 2.53
CA THR A 36 9.21 13.91 3.46
C THR A 36 8.21 14.69 4.31
N GLN A 37 6.91 14.64 4.01
CA GLN A 37 5.91 15.36 4.76
C GLN A 37 5.64 14.69 6.12
N SER A 38 5.45 15.52 7.15
CA SER A 38 5.23 15.05 8.51
C SER A 38 3.99 14.15 8.62
N GLY A 39 4.13 13.03 9.30
CA GLY A 39 3.04 12.08 9.56
C GLY A 39 2.81 11.04 8.46
N ILE A 40 3.44 11.14 7.29
CA ILE A 40 3.33 10.15 6.22
C ILE A 40 4.33 9.02 6.43
N THR A 41 3.83 7.80 6.62
CA THR A 41 4.64 6.58 6.76
C THR A 41 4.81 5.82 5.45
N GLY A 42 3.89 6.04 4.50
CA GLY A 42 3.96 5.46 3.17
C GLY A 42 3.05 6.16 2.19
N CYS A 43 3.42 6.15 0.89
CA CYS A 43 2.58 6.67 -0.19
C CYS A 43 2.80 5.92 -1.50
N VAL A 44 1.71 5.78 -2.28
CA VAL A 44 1.69 5.21 -3.63
C VAL A 44 0.79 6.07 -4.51
N LEU A 45 1.27 6.44 -5.70
CA LEU A 45 0.54 7.22 -6.70
C LEU A 45 0.15 6.32 -7.88
N LEU A 46 -1.16 6.14 -8.08
CA LEU A 46 -1.73 5.49 -9.26
C LEU A 46 -2.17 6.59 -10.25
N SER A 47 -1.44 6.76 -11.33
CA SER A 47 -1.76 7.72 -12.41
C SER A 47 -1.89 6.97 -13.73
N THR A 48 -3.06 7.10 -14.36
CA THR A 48 -3.43 6.47 -15.63
C THR A 48 -4.15 7.49 -16.52
N CYS A 49 -4.56 7.11 -17.73
CA CYS A 49 -5.38 7.98 -18.58
C CYS A 49 -6.76 8.29 -17.96
N ASN A 50 -7.31 7.40 -17.15
CA ASN A 50 -8.67 7.49 -16.63
C ASN A 50 -8.76 7.92 -15.18
N ARG A 51 -7.65 7.87 -14.41
CA ARG A 51 -7.65 8.21 -12.98
C ARG A 51 -6.29 8.65 -12.46
N THR A 52 -6.33 9.50 -11.46
CA THR A 52 -5.17 9.82 -10.62
C THR A 52 -5.58 9.69 -9.16
N GLU A 53 -4.96 8.76 -8.45
CA GLU A 53 -5.28 8.41 -7.06
C GLU A 53 -4.02 8.34 -6.22
N LEU A 54 -4.02 9.03 -5.09
CA LEU A 54 -2.94 8.99 -4.10
C LEU A 54 -3.39 8.17 -2.88
N TYR A 55 -2.68 7.10 -2.60
CA TYR A 55 -2.84 6.27 -1.42
C TYR A 55 -1.77 6.65 -0.40
N LEU A 56 -2.19 7.02 0.79
CA LEU A 56 -1.31 7.38 1.91
C LEU A 56 -1.58 6.48 3.11
N ASN A 57 -0.51 6.13 3.84
CA ASN A 57 -0.60 5.61 5.18
C ASN A 57 0.10 6.59 6.13
N GLY A 58 -0.59 6.96 7.23
CA GLY A 58 -0.08 7.93 8.18
C GLY A 58 -1.17 8.78 8.82
N GLU A 59 -0.75 9.92 9.34
CA GLU A 59 -1.60 10.97 9.89
C GLU A 59 -1.24 12.30 9.24
N GLY A 60 -2.21 13.17 9.04
CA GLY A 60 -1.92 14.48 8.47
C GLY A 60 -3.00 15.00 7.54
N GLU A 61 -2.56 15.77 6.56
CA GLU A 61 -3.42 16.48 5.63
C GLU A 61 -4.09 15.53 4.62
N THR A 62 -5.25 15.95 4.11
CA THR A 62 -6.01 15.18 3.11
C THR A 62 -5.19 14.94 1.84
N PRO A 63 -5.12 13.71 1.32
CA PRO A 63 -4.23 13.34 0.23
C PRO A 63 -4.37 14.18 -1.04
N TRP A 64 -5.60 14.64 -1.40
CA TRP A 64 -5.81 15.42 -2.60
C TRP A 64 -5.11 16.80 -2.59
N ARG A 65 -5.01 17.45 -1.42
CA ARG A 65 -4.29 18.73 -1.30
C ARG A 65 -2.80 18.54 -1.56
N LEU A 66 -2.25 17.48 -0.99
CA LEU A 66 -0.87 17.08 -1.22
C LEU A 66 -0.63 16.75 -2.70
N LEU A 67 -1.58 16.09 -3.36
CA LEU A 67 -1.49 15.76 -4.77
C LEU A 67 -1.49 17.02 -5.65
N CYS A 68 -2.38 17.98 -5.36
CA CYS A 68 -2.42 19.26 -6.07
C CYS A 68 -1.09 20.03 -5.94
N ARG A 69 -0.51 20.08 -4.74
CA ARG A 69 0.79 20.73 -4.51
C ARG A 69 1.93 20.03 -5.24
N GLY A 70 1.95 18.70 -5.21
CA GLY A 70 2.93 17.90 -5.94
C GLY A 70 2.86 18.08 -7.46
N ALA A 71 1.67 18.35 -7.99
CA ALA A 71 1.43 18.65 -9.41
C ALA A 71 1.55 20.13 -9.77
N GLY A 72 1.70 21.03 -8.78
CA GLY A 72 1.71 22.48 -9.01
C GLY A 72 0.36 23.05 -9.46
N VAL A 73 -0.77 22.43 -9.08
CA VAL A 73 -2.13 22.81 -9.48
C VAL A 73 -2.85 23.48 -8.31
N PRO A 74 -3.56 24.63 -8.52
CA PRO A 74 -4.32 25.27 -7.48
C PRO A 74 -5.41 24.37 -6.89
N GLU A 75 -5.44 24.26 -5.55
CA GLU A 75 -6.37 23.40 -4.81
C GLU A 75 -7.84 23.73 -5.08
N ALA A 76 -8.18 25.04 -5.09
CA ALA A 76 -9.55 25.53 -5.27
C ALA A 76 -10.21 25.09 -6.58
N ASP A 77 -9.41 24.92 -7.65
CA ASP A 77 -9.92 24.49 -8.95
C ASP A 77 -10.26 23.02 -8.99
N MET A 78 -9.64 22.21 -8.11
CA MET A 78 -9.66 20.75 -8.19
C MET A 78 -10.53 20.09 -7.12
N GLU A 79 -10.80 20.76 -5.99
CA GLU A 79 -11.56 20.23 -4.86
C GLU A 79 -12.87 19.53 -5.23
N PRO A 80 -13.72 20.08 -6.14
CA PRO A 80 -15.00 19.46 -6.50
C PRO A 80 -14.90 18.10 -7.19
N TYR A 81 -13.73 17.78 -7.74
CA TYR A 81 -13.53 16.56 -8.53
C TYR A 81 -12.96 15.40 -7.72
N PHE A 82 -12.46 15.68 -6.49
CA PHE A 82 -11.85 14.67 -5.67
C PHE A 82 -12.85 13.90 -4.81
N THR A 83 -12.65 12.59 -4.76
CA THR A 83 -13.27 11.72 -3.76
C THR A 83 -12.20 11.26 -2.78
N THR A 84 -12.51 11.34 -1.47
CA THR A 84 -11.62 10.85 -0.40
C THR A 84 -12.26 9.67 0.31
N ARG A 85 -11.47 8.62 0.56
CA ARG A 85 -11.85 7.41 1.31
C ARG A 85 -10.81 7.10 2.36
N CYS A 86 -11.24 6.51 3.48
CA CYS A 86 -10.36 6.20 4.61
C CYS A 86 -10.52 4.73 5.04
N GLY A 87 -9.46 4.17 5.64
CA GLY A 87 -9.48 2.85 6.23
C GLY A 87 -9.90 1.75 5.24
N VAL A 88 -10.91 0.98 5.62
CA VAL A 88 -11.43 -0.16 4.84
C VAL A 88 -12.02 0.29 3.50
N ASP A 89 -12.63 1.47 3.43
CA ASP A 89 -13.23 1.97 2.19
C ASP A 89 -12.18 2.37 1.15
N ALA A 90 -11.03 2.87 1.59
CA ALA A 90 -9.89 3.12 0.70
C ALA A 90 -9.31 1.79 0.15
N ALA A 91 -9.22 0.77 1.01
CA ALA A 91 -8.76 -0.55 0.59
C ALA A 91 -9.75 -1.22 -0.38
N ARG A 92 -11.05 -1.17 -0.07
CA ARG A 92 -12.12 -1.69 -0.94
C ARG A 92 -12.06 -1.06 -2.32
N HIS A 93 -11.94 0.26 -2.38
CA HIS A 93 -11.88 0.98 -3.63
C HIS A 93 -10.73 0.47 -4.53
N LEU A 94 -9.53 0.26 -3.98
CA LEU A 94 -8.41 -0.28 -4.77
C LEU A 94 -8.68 -1.69 -5.29
N MET A 95 -9.32 -2.56 -4.48
CA MET A 95 -9.71 -3.90 -4.91
C MET A 95 -10.69 -3.83 -6.10
N GLU A 96 -11.73 -3.00 -5.98
CA GLU A 96 -12.74 -2.80 -7.02
C GLU A 96 -12.15 -2.18 -8.29
N VAL A 97 -11.29 -1.16 -8.15
CA VAL A 97 -10.55 -0.56 -9.28
C VAL A 97 -9.73 -1.62 -10.01
N THR A 98 -9.01 -2.46 -9.28
CA THR A 98 -8.13 -3.46 -9.88
C THR A 98 -8.90 -4.62 -10.52
N CYS A 99 -10.10 -4.92 -10.01
CA CYS A 99 -11.06 -5.81 -10.66
C CYS A 99 -11.69 -5.20 -11.94
N GLY A 100 -11.51 -3.90 -12.20
CA GLY A 100 -12.06 -3.21 -13.37
C GLY A 100 -13.49 -2.71 -13.20
N LEU A 101 -14.04 -2.73 -11.97
CA LEU A 101 -15.42 -2.28 -11.67
C LEU A 101 -15.61 -0.76 -11.85
N HIS A 102 -14.53 0.02 -11.72
CA HIS A 102 -14.53 1.47 -11.91
C HIS A 102 -13.83 1.91 -13.21
N SER A 103 -13.62 1.00 -14.16
CA SER A 103 -13.03 1.33 -15.45
C SER A 103 -14.08 1.75 -16.46
N GLN A 104 -13.74 2.62 -17.42
CA GLN A 104 -14.62 2.95 -18.55
C GLN A 104 -15.02 1.71 -19.36
N ILE A 105 -14.16 0.71 -19.34
CA ILE A 105 -14.37 -0.59 -19.97
C ILE A 105 -14.29 -1.63 -18.86
N LEU A 106 -15.41 -2.30 -18.60
CA LEU A 106 -15.48 -3.32 -17.55
C LEU A 106 -14.46 -4.44 -17.79
N GLY A 107 -13.66 -4.75 -16.75
CA GLY A 107 -12.67 -5.81 -16.81
C GLY A 107 -11.48 -5.53 -17.73
N GLU A 108 -11.14 -4.27 -17.98
CA GLU A 108 -9.94 -3.89 -18.74
C GLU A 108 -8.66 -4.43 -18.08
N ASP A 109 -7.89 -5.21 -18.83
CA ASP A 109 -6.68 -5.90 -18.34
C ASP A 109 -5.54 -4.92 -17.98
N GLN A 110 -5.54 -3.72 -18.53
CA GLN A 110 -4.47 -2.75 -18.36
C GLN A 110 -4.37 -2.25 -16.92
N ILE A 111 -5.51 -2.12 -16.22
CA ILE A 111 -5.54 -1.60 -14.84
C ILE A 111 -4.71 -2.45 -13.88
N ILE A 112 -4.71 -3.79 -14.03
CA ILE A 112 -3.91 -4.70 -13.18
C ILE A 112 -2.41 -4.39 -13.34
N THR A 113 -1.99 -4.16 -14.58
CA THR A 113 -0.60 -3.82 -14.88
C THR A 113 -0.24 -2.42 -14.37
N GLN A 114 -1.16 -1.46 -14.46
CA GLN A 114 -0.97 -0.09 -13.98
C GLN A 114 -0.86 -0.04 -12.45
N VAL A 115 -1.73 -0.74 -11.73
CA VAL A 115 -1.68 -0.86 -10.26
C VAL A 115 -0.36 -1.51 -9.81
N ARG A 116 0.09 -2.57 -10.50
CA ARG A 116 1.38 -3.19 -10.22
C ARG A 116 2.55 -2.22 -10.44
N LYS A 117 2.56 -1.49 -11.57
CA LYS A 117 3.60 -0.51 -11.88
C LYS A 117 3.63 0.65 -10.90
N ALA A 118 2.46 1.12 -10.43
CA ALA A 118 2.39 2.16 -9.40
C ALA A 118 3.09 1.71 -8.10
N MET A 119 2.88 0.45 -7.71
CA MET A 119 3.56 -0.12 -6.55
C MET A 119 5.07 -0.32 -6.79
N GLU A 120 5.47 -0.81 -7.96
CA GLU A 120 6.89 -0.95 -8.34
C GLU A 120 7.61 0.40 -8.26
N LEU A 121 6.99 1.47 -8.77
CA LEU A 121 7.52 2.84 -8.71
C LEU A 121 7.67 3.34 -7.26
N ALA A 122 6.67 3.09 -6.40
CA ALA A 122 6.73 3.49 -5.00
C ALA A 122 7.80 2.70 -4.21
N LEU A 123 8.04 1.43 -4.55
CA LEU A 123 9.14 0.64 -3.99
C LEU A 123 10.50 1.18 -4.43
N GLU A 124 10.66 1.52 -5.70
CA GLU A 124 11.88 2.15 -6.24
C GLU A 124 12.15 3.51 -5.60
N ALA A 125 11.10 4.33 -5.41
CA ALA A 125 11.17 5.59 -4.71
C ALA A 125 11.40 5.44 -3.19
N LYS A 126 11.26 4.23 -2.62
CA LYS A 126 11.33 3.90 -1.19
C LYS A 126 10.25 4.60 -0.35
N THR A 127 9.07 4.75 -0.91
CA THR A 127 7.94 5.45 -0.29
C THR A 127 6.81 4.51 0.14
N ALA A 128 6.84 3.25 -0.28
CA ALA A 128 5.85 2.26 0.11
C ALA A 128 6.18 1.63 1.48
N ASP A 129 5.22 1.62 2.39
CA ASP A 129 5.30 0.87 3.63
C ASP A 129 4.71 -0.54 3.50
N ALA A 130 4.82 -1.35 4.57
CA ALA A 130 4.33 -2.72 4.59
C ALA A 130 2.80 -2.82 4.37
N THR A 131 2.03 -1.83 4.82
CA THR A 131 0.57 -1.80 4.68
C THR A 131 0.17 -1.58 3.23
N LEU A 132 0.76 -0.59 2.56
CA LEU A 132 0.52 -0.32 1.15
C LEU A 132 1.04 -1.46 0.26
N ALA A 133 2.21 -2.04 0.59
CA ALA A 133 2.74 -3.18 -0.13
C ALA A 133 1.81 -4.40 -0.08
N ALA A 134 1.22 -4.69 1.08
CA ALA A 134 0.24 -5.76 1.23
C ALA A 134 -1.06 -5.44 0.47
N LEU A 135 -1.58 -4.22 0.60
CA LEU A 135 -2.81 -3.78 -0.06
C LEU A 135 -2.72 -3.89 -1.59
N PHE A 136 -1.67 -3.34 -2.18
CA PHE A 136 -1.48 -3.36 -3.64
C PHE A 136 -1.23 -4.76 -4.18
N ARG A 137 -0.50 -5.61 -3.44
CA ARG A 137 -0.32 -7.02 -3.79
C ARG A 137 -1.65 -7.77 -3.82
N ASP A 138 -2.47 -7.60 -2.79
CA ASP A 138 -3.76 -8.29 -2.65
C ASP A 138 -4.76 -7.74 -3.69
N ALA A 139 -4.72 -6.43 -4.01
CA ALA A 139 -5.49 -5.84 -5.10
C ALA A 139 -5.11 -6.41 -6.48
N VAL A 140 -3.81 -6.57 -6.77
CA VAL A 140 -3.36 -7.23 -8.02
C VAL A 140 -3.84 -8.68 -8.06
N THR A 141 -3.90 -9.37 -6.91
CA THR A 141 -4.45 -10.73 -6.82
C THR A 141 -5.94 -10.74 -7.14
N ALA A 142 -6.73 -9.79 -6.57
CA ALA A 142 -8.14 -9.63 -6.87
C ALA A 142 -8.40 -9.44 -8.37
N GLY A 143 -7.67 -8.52 -9.00
CA GLY A 143 -7.80 -8.26 -10.43
C GLY A 143 -7.47 -9.49 -11.31
N LYS A 144 -6.40 -10.23 -10.98
CA LYS A 144 -6.04 -11.46 -11.69
C LYS A 144 -7.13 -12.54 -11.54
N ARG A 145 -7.70 -12.70 -10.35
CA ARG A 145 -8.79 -13.62 -10.09
C ARG A 145 -10.05 -13.20 -10.87
N ALA A 146 -10.45 -11.93 -10.81
CA ALA A 146 -11.59 -11.42 -11.56
C ALA A 146 -11.43 -11.70 -13.05
N ARG A 147 -10.23 -11.51 -13.60
CA ARG A 147 -9.93 -11.83 -15.00
C ARG A 147 -10.07 -13.31 -15.34
N THR A 148 -9.71 -14.20 -14.43
CA THR A 148 -9.67 -15.65 -14.68
C THR A 148 -11.00 -16.34 -14.36
N GLU A 149 -11.67 -15.89 -13.28
CA GLU A 149 -12.86 -16.53 -12.72
C GLU A 149 -14.16 -15.97 -13.33
N VAL A 150 -14.16 -14.68 -13.74
CA VAL A 150 -15.32 -14.05 -14.35
C VAL A 150 -15.13 -13.92 -15.85
N THR A 151 -15.93 -14.67 -16.61
CA THR A 151 -15.98 -14.54 -18.06
C THR A 151 -16.89 -13.35 -18.40
N VAL A 152 -16.31 -12.12 -18.39
CA VAL A 152 -17.01 -10.99 -18.98
C VAL A 152 -17.23 -11.30 -20.45
N ALA A 153 -18.46 -11.13 -20.98
CA ALA A 153 -18.75 -11.30 -22.40
C ALA A 153 -17.94 -10.27 -23.21
N ARG A 154 -16.67 -10.57 -23.38
CA ARG A 154 -15.66 -9.72 -24.01
C ARG A 154 -15.85 -9.81 -25.54
N GLY A 155 -16.63 -8.90 -26.08
CA GLY A 155 -16.17 -8.34 -27.35
C GLY A 155 -14.83 -7.62 -27.07
N ASP A 156 -13.91 -7.56 -28.04
CA ASP A 156 -12.61 -6.86 -27.90
C ASP A 156 -12.73 -5.48 -27.20
N ALA A 157 -12.87 -5.46 -25.86
CA ALA A 157 -13.20 -4.27 -25.11
C ALA A 157 -11.90 -3.60 -24.60
N SER A 158 -11.25 -2.86 -25.48
CA SER A 158 -10.10 -2.01 -25.15
C SER A 158 -10.26 -0.65 -25.81
N MET A 159 -9.54 0.38 -25.33
CA MET A 159 -9.50 1.69 -26.00
C MET A 159 -9.04 1.55 -27.47
N GLY A 160 -8.17 0.58 -27.77
CA GLY A 160 -7.76 0.26 -29.13
C GLY A 160 -8.92 -0.25 -29.99
N SER A 161 -9.78 -1.14 -29.48
CA SER A 161 -10.95 -1.63 -30.20
C SER A 161 -12.03 -0.56 -30.39
N ARG A 162 -12.22 0.32 -29.37
CA ARG A 162 -13.09 1.50 -29.51
C ARG A 162 -12.63 2.43 -30.62
N CYS A 163 -11.33 2.69 -30.66
CA CYS A 163 -10.72 3.45 -31.73
C CYS A 163 -11.02 2.80 -33.11
N ARG A 164 -10.81 1.48 -33.24
CA ARG A 164 -11.14 0.72 -34.44
C ARG A 164 -12.62 0.89 -34.84
N ASP A 165 -13.53 0.68 -33.89
CA ASP A 165 -14.97 0.69 -34.14
C ASP A 165 -15.48 2.09 -34.58
N ILE A 166 -14.94 3.14 -33.97
CA ILE A 166 -15.21 4.51 -34.40
C ILE A 166 -14.69 4.74 -35.81
N LEU A 167 -13.46 4.32 -36.11
CA LEU A 167 -12.90 4.49 -37.45
C LEU A 167 -13.64 3.67 -38.50
N VAL A 168 -14.13 2.47 -38.17
CA VAL A 168 -15.02 1.68 -39.04
C VAL A 168 -16.29 2.48 -39.37
N ARG A 169 -16.91 3.06 -38.36
CA ARG A 169 -18.14 3.85 -38.51
C ARG A 169 -17.90 5.10 -39.36
N GLU A 170 -16.89 5.89 -39.04
CA GLU A 170 -16.62 7.17 -39.69
C GLU A 170 -16.11 7.03 -41.14
N LEU A 171 -15.36 5.95 -41.41
CA LEU A 171 -14.77 5.72 -42.73
C LEU A 171 -15.57 4.76 -43.60
N GLY A 172 -16.64 4.16 -43.05
CA GLY A 172 -17.48 3.17 -43.76
C GLY A 172 -16.78 1.84 -44.02
N GLY A 173 -15.83 1.46 -43.15
CA GLY A 173 -14.97 0.30 -43.27
C GLY A 173 -13.49 0.68 -43.27
N LEU A 174 -12.61 -0.28 -43.01
CA LEU A 174 -11.15 -0.07 -42.91
C LEU A 174 -10.33 -0.71 -44.03
N GLU A 175 -10.95 -1.53 -44.88
CA GLU A 175 -10.23 -2.20 -45.98
C GLU A 175 -9.58 -1.16 -46.93
N GLY A 176 -8.25 -1.26 -47.05
CA GLY A 176 -7.45 -0.34 -47.89
C GLY A 176 -7.32 1.09 -47.36
N LYS A 177 -7.92 1.44 -46.22
CA LYS A 177 -7.80 2.79 -45.63
C LYS A 177 -6.40 3.03 -45.11
N ARG A 178 -5.89 4.25 -45.32
CA ARG A 178 -4.57 4.69 -44.91
C ARG A 178 -4.64 5.36 -43.54
N ILE A 179 -3.99 4.76 -42.52
CA ILE A 179 -4.06 5.25 -41.17
C ILE A 179 -2.64 5.45 -40.60
N LEU A 180 -2.39 6.64 -40.06
CA LEU A 180 -1.17 6.95 -39.33
C LEU A 180 -1.41 6.79 -37.82
N VAL A 181 -0.55 6.04 -37.15
CA VAL A 181 -0.52 5.92 -35.69
C VAL A 181 0.70 6.66 -35.16
N ILE A 182 0.49 7.72 -34.38
CA ILE A 182 1.54 8.49 -33.76
C ILE A 182 1.78 7.95 -32.36
N GLY A 183 2.99 7.40 -32.13
CA GLY A 183 3.37 6.75 -30.90
C GLY A 183 3.44 5.22 -30.99
N ASN A 184 4.58 4.67 -30.56
CA ASN A 184 4.86 3.23 -30.58
C ASN A 184 4.89 2.65 -29.13
N GLY A 185 4.12 3.23 -28.21
CA GLY A 185 3.86 2.69 -26.88
C GLY A 185 2.85 1.52 -26.91
N GLN A 186 2.52 0.97 -25.74
CA GLN A 186 1.59 -0.16 -25.64
C GLN A 186 0.24 0.11 -26.33
N MET A 187 -0.32 1.33 -26.13
CA MET A 187 -1.61 1.71 -26.72
C MET A 187 -1.50 1.89 -28.25
N GLY A 188 -0.45 2.57 -28.73
CA GLY A 188 -0.22 2.74 -30.16
C GLY A 188 -0.01 1.43 -30.88
N GLN A 189 0.76 0.49 -30.32
CA GLN A 189 0.94 -0.85 -30.88
C GLN A 189 -0.36 -1.67 -30.89
N LEU A 190 -1.18 -1.56 -29.83
CA LEU A 190 -2.48 -2.24 -29.78
C LEU A 190 -3.42 -1.69 -30.85
N ALA A 191 -3.55 -0.36 -30.96
CA ALA A 191 -4.36 0.29 -32.00
C ALA A 191 -3.88 -0.10 -33.39
N ALA A 192 -2.58 0.01 -33.67
CA ALA A 192 -2.00 -0.34 -34.96
C ALA A 192 -2.28 -1.81 -35.36
N ARG A 193 -2.16 -2.75 -34.42
CA ARG A 193 -2.45 -4.18 -34.63
C ARG A 193 -3.91 -4.39 -34.99
N LEU A 194 -4.84 -3.82 -34.23
CA LEU A 194 -6.28 -4.00 -34.45
C LEU A 194 -6.72 -3.37 -35.78
N LEU A 195 -6.23 -2.20 -36.10
CA LEU A 195 -6.50 -1.52 -37.39
C LEU A 195 -5.96 -2.33 -38.56
N ARG A 196 -4.75 -2.87 -38.43
CA ARG A 196 -4.14 -3.72 -39.45
C ARG A 196 -4.93 -5.03 -39.67
N GLN A 197 -5.37 -5.66 -38.58
CA GLN A 197 -6.22 -6.85 -38.63
C GLN A 197 -7.57 -6.61 -39.31
N SER A 198 -8.05 -5.37 -39.28
CA SER A 198 -9.31 -4.93 -39.92
C SER A 198 -9.12 -4.48 -41.36
N GLY A 199 -7.97 -4.72 -41.97
CA GLY A 199 -7.69 -4.47 -43.40
C GLY A 199 -7.09 -3.12 -43.73
N ALA A 200 -6.82 -2.26 -42.73
CA ALA A 200 -6.21 -0.95 -42.95
C ALA A 200 -4.72 -1.07 -43.35
N ALA A 201 -4.25 -0.14 -44.16
CA ALA A 201 -2.83 0.14 -44.36
C ALA A 201 -2.36 1.08 -43.28
N VAL A 202 -1.52 0.61 -42.36
CA VAL A 202 -1.14 1.31 -41.11
C VAL A 202 0.33 1.67 -41.13
N TRP A 203 0.64 2.91 -40.78
CA TRP A 203 1.99 3.40 -40.51
C TRP A 203 2.10 3.82 -39.04
N VAL A 204 3.26 3.52 -38.42
CA VAL A 204 3.54 3.87 -37.00
C VAL A 204 4.74 4.78 -36.93
N THR A 205 4.67 5.85 -36.15
CA THR A 205 5.79 6.76 -36.00
C THR A 205 6.81 6.22 -34.99
N LEU A 206 8.09 6.37 -35.30
CA LEU A 206 9.24 5.98 -34.49
C LEU A 206 10.11 7.17 -34.15
N ARG A 207 10.60 7.28 -32.91
CA ARG A 207 11.65 8.25 -32.52
C ARG A 207 13.03 7.64 -32.67
N THR A 208 13.95 8.35 -33.35
CA THR A 208 15.26 7.86 -33.79
C THR A 208 16.29 7.64 -32.68
N TYR A 209 16.10 8.22 -31.47
CA TYR A 209 17.12 8.20 -30.41
C TYR A 209 16.89 7.15 -29.32
N ARG A 210 15.96 6.22 -29.46
CA ARG A 210 15.86 5.09 -28.54
C ARG A 210 16.75 3.97 -29.05
N HIS A 211 17.90 3.77 -28.42
CA HIS A 211 18.70 2.56 -28.59
C HIS A 211 17.91 1.35 -28.07
N GLY A 212 17.50 0.48 -28.95
CA GLY A 212 16.76 -0.76 -28.68
C GLY A 212 16.00 -1.22 -29.91
N GLU A 213 15.74 -2.54 -30.05
CA GLU A 213 14.90 -3.06 -31.11
C GLU A 213 13.48 -2.48 -30.95
N THR A 214 13.12 -1.59 -31.86
CA THR A 214 11.79 -0.96 -31.89
C THR A 214 10.84 -1.93 -32.61
N THR A 215 10.10 -2.73 -31.84
CA THR A 215 9.14 -3.69 -32.39
C THR A 215 7.91 -2.93 -32.87
N VAL A 216 7.63 -3.02 -34.17
CA VAL A 216 6.41 -2.52 -34.81
C VAL A 216 5.51 -3.73 -35.12
N PRO A 217 4.16 -3.62 -34.98
CA PRO A 217 3.28 -4.72 -35.33
C PRO A 217 3.51 -5.21 -36.77
N PRO A 218 3.53 -6.53 -36.99
CA PRO A 218 3.77 -7.10 -38.31
C PRO A 218 2.83 -6.53 -39.39
N GLY A 219 3.40 -6.15 -40.53
CA GLY A 219 2.65 -5.61 -41.67
C GLY A 219 2.32 -4.11 -41.56
N CYS A 220 2.78 -3.42 -40.54
CA CYS A 220 2.73 -1.95 -40.48
C CYS A 220 3.98 -1.33 -41.10
N GLY A 221 3.79 -0.20 -41.81
CA GLY A 221 4.88 0.66 -42.24
C GLY A 221 5.42 1.51 -41.07
N THR A 222 6.59 2.11 -41.26
CA THR A 222 7.19 3.01 -40.28
C THR A 222 7.44 4.39 -40.88
N VAL A 223 7.30 5.42 -40.03
CA VAL A 223 7.58 6.81 -40.35
C VAL A 223 8.41 7.40 -39.20
N ASN A 224 9.37 8.29 -39.52
CA ASN A 224 10.07 9.00 -38.46
C ASN A 224 9.08 9.97 -37.75
N TYR A 225 9.14 10.04 -36.45
CA TYR A 225 8.26 10.91 -35.66
C TYR A 225 8.33 12.39 -36.09
N GLU A 226 9.50 12.87 -36.50
CA GLU A 226 9.69 14.23 -36.96
C GLU A 226 8.93 14.52 -38.28
N ASP A 227 8.73 13.49 -39.10
CA ASP A 227 8.03 13.58 -40.40
C ASP A 227 6.52 13.34 -40.27
N ARG A 228 5.98 13.24 -39.07
CA ARG A 228 4.56 12.87 -38.81
C ARG A 228 3.55 13.77 -39.50
N MET A 229 3.82 15.10 -39.56
CA MET A 229 2.92 16.03 -40.22
C MET A 229 2.92 15.86 -41.73
N GLN A 230 4.08 15.60 -42.33
CA GLN A 230 4.19 15.30 -43.76
C GLN A 230 3.54 13.95 -44.08
N ALA A 231 3.75 12.96 -43.21
CA ALA A 231 3.15 11.63 -43.38
C ALA A 231 1.62 11.64 -43.22
N MET A 232 1.05 12.61 -42.52
CA MET A 232 -0.40 12.81 -42.38
C MET A 232 -1.08 13.19 -43.69
N GLU A 233 -0.36 13.78 -44.64
CA GLU A 233 -0.91 14.24 -45.92
C GLU A 233 -1.61 13.09 -46.66
N GLY A 234 -2.91 13.22 -46.83
CA GLY A 234 -3.75 12.26 -47.56
C GLY A 234 -3.98 10.93 -46.82
N MET A 235 -3.76 10.87 -45.52
CA MET A 235 -4.26 9.77 -44.70
C MET A 235 -5.78 9.88 -44.52
N ASP A 236 -6.47 8.75 -44.37
CA ASP A 236 -7.92 8.72 -44.12
C ASP A 236 -8.18 9.06 -42.65
N ALA A 237 -7.32 8.60 -41.75
CA ALA A 237 -7.37 8.90 -40.32
C ALA A 237 -5.98 8.97 -39.67
N VAL A 238 -5.91 9.60 -38.49
CA VAL A 238 -4.73 9.62 -37.64
C VAL A 238 -5.15 9.27 -36.23
N VAL A 239 -4.37 8.37 -35.56
CA VAL A 239 -4.53 7.99 -34.17
C VAL A 239 -3.27 8.45 -33.42
N SER A 240 -3.41 9.24 -32.36
CA SER A 240 -2.29 9.63 -31.51
C SER A 240 -2.36 8.92 -30.16
N ALA A 241 -1.23 8.36 -29.71
CA ALA A 241 -1.11 7.57 -28.50
C ALA A 241 0.32 7.69 -27.92
N THR A 242 0.76 8.92 -27.62
CA THR A 242 2.09 9.19 -27.06
C THR A 242 2.02 9.49 -25.55
N THR A 243 3.17 9.62 -24.94
CA THR A 243 3.33 10.11 -23.56
C THR A 243 3.94 11.51 -23.54
N SER A 244 3.70 12.28 -24.61
CA SER A 244 4.22 13.64 -24.73
C SER A 244 3.51 14.57 -23.74
N PRO A 245 4.23 15.47 -23.05
CA PRO A 245 3.59 16.49 -22.23
C PRO A 245 3.02 17.66 -23.07
N HIS A 246 3.27 17.65 -24.38
CA HIS A 246 2.85 18.71 -25.31
C HIS A 246 2.07 18.13 -26.48
N HIS A 247 1.20 18.94 -27.08
CA HIS A 247 0.46 18.53 -28.27
C HIS A 247 1.42 18.09 -29.39
N THR A 248 1.21 16.90 -29.91
CA THR A 248 1.92 16.36 -31.08
C THR A 248 1.33 16.86 -32.39
N ILE A 249 0.04 17.22 -32.37
CA ILE A 249 -0.67 17.88 -33.47
C ILE A 249 -1.28 19.17 -32.93
N THR A 250 -0.76 20.30 -33.38
CA THR A 250 -1.29 21.65 -33.07
C THR A 250 -2.26 22.12 -34.12
N TYR A 251 -3.09 23.12 -33.80
CA TYR A 251 -4.02 23.76 -34.72
C TYR A 251 -3.32 24.24 -35.97
N ASP A 252 -2.24 25.03 -35.81
CA ASP A 252 -1.51 25.61 -36.96
C ASP A 252 -0.86 24.55 -37.85
N ALA A 253 -0.31 23.50 -37.21
CA ALA A 253 0.30 22.39 -37.93
C ALA A 253 -0.73 21.63 -38.79
N LEU A 254 -1.93 21.37 -38.23
CA LEU A 254 -3.01 20.73 -38.97
C LEU A 254 -3.60 21.67 -40.04
N ALA A 255 -3.71 22.99 -39.77
CA ALA A 255 -4.15 23.95 -40.74
C ALA A 255 -3.31 23.95 -42.02
N ALA A 256 -1.99 23.75 -41.87
CA ALA A 256 -1.03 23.72 -43.00
C ALA A 256 -1.10 22.42 -43.83
N VAL A 257 -1.74 21.37 -43.38
CA VAL A 257 -1.92 20.11 -44.11
C VAL A 257 -2.92 20.35 -45.24
N THR A 258 -2.54 20.09 -46.50
CA THR A 258 -3.40 20.34 -47.67
C THR A 258 -4.54 19.34 -47.76
N ARG A 259 -4.24 18.05 -47.69
CA ARG A 259 -5.23 16.99 -47.70
C ARG A 259 -5.34 16.37 -46.30
N LYS A 260 -6.15 17.02 -45.47
CA LYS A 260 -6.37 16.64 -44.08
C LYS A 260 -7.00 15.23 -43.96
N PRO A 261 -6.67 14.47 -42.91
CA PRO A 261 -7.40 13.25 -42.58
C PRO A 261 -8.86 13.60 -42.28
N ARG A 262 -9.75 12.63 -42.51
CA ARG A 262 -11.17 12.82 -42.16
C ARG A 262 -11.40 12.76 -40.66
N VAL A 263 -10.63 11.90 -39.95
CA VAL A 263 -10.81 11.60 -38.52
C VAL A 263 -9.47 11.67 -37.77
N LEU A 264 -9.47 12.32 -36.62
CA LEU A 264 -8.42 12.29 -35.64
C LEU A 264 -8.94 11.57 -34.38
N VAL A 265 -8.15 10.66 -33.83
CA VAL A 265 -8.44 9.97 -32.57
C VAL A 265 -7.26 10.16 -31.62
N ASP A 266 -7.53 10.74 -30.44
CA ASP A 266 -6.55 10.97 -29.39
C ASP A 266 -6.75 9.97 -28.25
N LEU A 267 -5.78 9.09 -28.07
CA LEU A 267 -5.76 8.08 -27.01
C LEU A 267 -4.85 8.47 -25.83
N ALA A 268 -4.25 9.66 -25.89
CA ALA A 268 -3.27 10.16 -24.93
C ALA A 268 -3.90 10.96 -23.78
N VAL A 269 -3.29 10.90 -22.63
CA VAL A 269 -3.54 11.80 -21.50
C VAL A 269 -2.16 12.16 -20.88
N PRO A 270 -1.76 13.43 -20.88
CA PRO A 270 -2.44 14.60 -21.48
C PRO A 270 -2.70 14.44 -23.00
N ARG A 271 -3.65 15.24 -23.52
CA ARG A 271 -3.97 15.23 -24.97
C ARG A 271 -2.74 15.45 -25.83
N ASP A 272 -2.63 14.62 -26.86
CA ASP A 272 -1.65 14.77 -27.93
C ASP A 272 -2.11 15.76 -29.03
N ILE A 273 -3.41 15.93 -29.17
CA ILE A 273 -4.04 16.69 -30.24
C ILE A 273 -4.73 17.92 -29.63
N ALA A 274 -4.43 19.10 -30.17
CA ALA A 274 -5.09 20.32 -29.74
C ALA A 274 -6.61 20.24 -30.04
N PRO A 275 -7.50 20.48 -29.06
CA PRO A 275 -8.96 20.38 -29.26
C PRO A 275 -9.53 21.21 -30.39
N GLU A 276 -8.89 22.34 -30.67
CA GLU A 276 -9.26 23.25 -31.75
C GLU A 276 -9.13 22.60 -33.15
N CYS A 277 -8.39 21.52 -33.28
CA CYS A 277 -8.32 20.71 -34.51
C CYS A 277 -9.68 20.17 -34.94
N ALA A 278 -10.65 20.09 -34.02
CA ALA A 278 -12.03 19.72 -34.32
C ALA A 278 -12.74 20.68 -35.32
N GLU A 279 -12.22 21.89 -35.50
CA GLU A 279 -12.73 22.83 -36.55
C GLU A 279 -12.47 22.33 -37.96
N PHE A 280 -11.44 21.50 -38.15
CA PHE A 280 -11.06 21.04 -39.50
C PHE A 280 -11.53 19.63 -39.83
N VAL A 281 -11.65 18.76 -38.80
CA VAL A 281 -11.81 17.31 -38.96
C VAL A 281 -12.68 16.75 -37.85
N THR A 282 -13.25 15.56 -38.03
CA THR A 282 -13.92 14.88 -36.95
C THR A 282 -12.87 14.44 -35.91
N TYR A 283 -13.03 14.87 -34.66
CA TYR A 283 -12.09 14.64 -33.58
C TYR A 283 -12.74 13.83 -32.45
N TYR A 284 -12.01 12.83 -31.98
CA TYR A 284 -12.37 12.00 -30.82
C TYR A 284 -11.20 11.94 -29.83
N ASP A 285 -11.48 12.16 -28.56
CA ASP A 285 -10.57 11.94 -27.43
C ASP A 285 -11.04 10.77 -26.56
N THR A 286 -10.31 10.46 -25.50
CA THR A 286 -10.62 9.34 -24.61
C THR A 286 -12.02 9.40 -24.00
N ASP A 287 -12.56 10.60 -23.76
CA ASP A 287 -13.91 10.78 -23.20
C ASP A 287 -15.00 10.56 -24.28
N SER A 288 -14.77 11.08 -25.48
CA SER A 288 -15.70 10.95 -26.62
C SER A 288 -15.72 9.55 -27.24
N LEU A 289 -14.68 8.72 -26.99
CA LEU A 289 -14.70 7.29 -27.38
C LEU A 289 -15.78 6.49 -26.64
N GLY A 290 -16.30 7.03 -25.54
CA GLY A 290 -17.42 6.50 -24.80
C GLY A 290 -17.05 5.32 -23.89
N SER A 291 -17.91 5.06 -22.91
CA SER A 291 -17.86 3.89 -22.04
C SER A 291 -18.57 2.68 -22.68
N GLN A 292 -18.13 1.47 -22.36
CA GLN A 292 -18.93 0.28 -22.57
C GLN A 292 -20.10 0.31 -21.59
N GLY A 293 -21.25 -0.23 -21.95
CA GLY A 293 -22.35 -0.41 -21.02
C GLY A 293 -21.93 -1.21 -19.79
N PRO A 294 -22.63 -1.07 -18.68
CA PRO A 294 -22.37 -1.90 -17.49
C PRO A 294 -22.45 -3.38 -17.89
N GLY A 295 -21.55 -4.20 -17.30
CA GLY A 295 -21.62 -5.66 -17.45
C GLY A 295 -22.96 -6.22 -16.97
N THR A 296 -23.18 -7.50 -17.15
CA THR A 296 -24.39 -8.13 -16.61
C THR A 296 -24.39 -8.04 -15.08
N PRO A 297 -25.56 -8.03 -14.43
CA PRO A 297 -25.64 -8.05 -12.97
C PRO A 297 -24.82 -9.19 -12.35
N GLU A 298 -24.82 -10.36 -12.97
CA GLU A 298 -24.09 -11.56 -12.51
C GLU A 298 -22.57 -11.36 -12.60
N GLU A 299 -22.09 -10.74 -13.67
CA GLU A 299 -20.66 -10.42 -13.83
C GLU A 299 -20.21 -9.42 -12.76
N LEU A 300 -20.98 -8.37 -12.54
CA LEU A 300 -20.68 -7.35 -11.53
C LEU A 300 -20.69 -7.95 -10.12
N GLU A 301 -21.69 -8.77 -9.78
CA GLU A 301 -21.79 -9.45 -8.48
C GLU A 301 -20.59 -10.37 -8.24
N ALA A 302 -20.20 -11.15 -9.25
CA ALA A 302 -19.03 -12.03 -9.15
C ALA A 302 -17.72 -11.24 -8.93
N MET A 303 -17.53 -10.12 -9.64
CA MET A 303 -16.35 -9.26 -9.48
C MET A 303 -16.33 -8.59 -8.10
N HIS A 304 -17.48 -8.11 -7.61
CA HIS A 304 -17.58 -7.57 -6.25
C HIS A 304 -17.29 -8.62 -5.18
N ALA A 305 -17.78 -9.85 -5.36
CA ALA A 305 -17.51 -10.95 -4.42
C ALA A 305 -16.01 -11.26 -4.33
N ILE A 306 -15.29 -11.26 -5.46
CA ILE A 306 -13.83 -11.46 -5.49
C ILE A 306 -13.12 -10.31 -4.78
N ALA A 307 -13.48 -9.05 -5.08
CA ALA A 307 -12.90 -7.87 -4.42
C ALA A 307 -13.12 -7.93 -2.90
N GLN A 308 -14.32 -8.33 -2.46
CA GLN A 308 -14.66 -8.45 -1.04
C GLN A 308 -13.85 -9.54 -0.34
N GLN A 309 -13.62 -10.70 -0.96
CA GLN A 309 -12.82 -11.80 -0.41
C GLN A 309 -11.36 -11.37 -0.19
N GLU A 310 -10.74 -10.70 -1.16
CA GLU A 310 -9.36 -10.22 -1.02
C GLU A 310 -9.27 -9.06 -0.01
N LEU A 311 -10.29 -8.20 0.08
CA LEU A 311 -10.40 -7.19 1.13
C LEU A 311 -10.42 -7.82 2.54
N GLU A 312 -11.19 -8.88 2.74
CA GLU A 312 -11.25 -9.60 4.01
C GLU A 312 -9.90 -10.21 4.38
N ARG A 313 -9.16 -10.77 3.41
CA ARG A 313 -7.79 -11.27 3.61
C ARG A 313 -6.84 -10.16 4.04
N PHE A 314 -6.88 -9.01 3.37
CA PHE A 314 -6.09 -7.84 3.73
C PHE A 314 -6.43 -7.35 5.16
N CYS A 315 -7.71 -7.21 5.49
CA CYS A 315 -8.16 -6.80 6.83
C CYS A 315 -7.71 -7.79 7.92
N GLN A 316 -7.74 -9.11 7.66
CA GLN A 316 -7.23 -10.12 8.59
C GLN A 316 -5.70 -10.00 8.76
N TRP A 317 -4.97 -9.78 7.67
CA TRP A 317 -3.53 -9.55 7.73
C TRP A 317 -3.23 -8.29 8.55
N GLN A 318 -3.93 -7.17 8.33
CA GLN A 318 -3.75 -5.91 9.05
C GLN A 318 -4.02 -6.09 10.55
N LYS A 319 -5.11 -6.80 10.92
CA LYS A 319 -5.40 -7.14 12.32
C LYS A 319 -4.26 -7.92 12.96
N ARG A 320 -3.68 -8.90 12.26
CA ARG A 320 -2.52 -9.68 12.77
C ARG A 320 -1.31 -8.79 13.01
N GLN A 321 -1.03 -7.82 12.14
CA GLN A 321 0.06 -6.86 12.32
C GLN A 321 -0.18 -5.96 13.53
N THR A 322 -1.41 -5.50 13.74
CA THR A 322 -1.78 -4.66 14.89
C THR A 322 -1.69 -5.45 16.21
N VAL A 323 -2.11 -6.72 16.20
CA VAL A 323 -1.98 -7.62 17.37
C VAL A 323 -0.52 -7.97 17.63
N ALA A 324 0.33 -8.03 16.60
CA ALA A 324 1.77 -8.26 16.74
C ALA A 324 2.53 -7.08 17.39
N GLN A 325 1.98 -5.88 17.38
CA GLN A 325 2.43 -4.74 18.17
C GLN A 325 1.65 -4.74 19.50
N LYS A 326 2.11 -5.55 20.47
CA LYS A 326 1.57 -5.45 21.83
C LYS A 326 1.67 -4.01 22.30
N PRO A 327 0.60 -3.43 22.89
CA PRO A 327 0.67 -2.07 23.42
C PRO A 327 1.81 -2.00 24.45
N PRO A 328 2.47 -0.84 24.58
CA PRO A 328 3.52 -0.66 25.55
C PRO A 328 2.96 -0.90 26.97
N ARG A 329 3.75 -1.57 27.80
CA ARG A 329 3.39 -1.85 29.19
C ARG A 329 3.47 -0.56 30.00
N PHE A 330 2.45 -0.29 30.82
CA PHE A 330 2.47 0.87 31.70
C PHE A 330 3.45 0.62 32.86
N PRO A 331 4.50 1.44 33.08
CA PRO A 331 5.40 1.29 34.19
C PRO A 331 4.71 1.71 35.48
N MET A 332 4.80 0.85 36.49
CA MET A 332 4.25 1.11 37.83
C MET A 332 5.29 0.70 38.88
N PHE A 333 5.45 1.54 39.92
CA PHE A 333 6.28 1.26 41.08
C PHE A 333 5.39 0.87 42.26
N ILE A 334 5.74 -0.21 42.94
CA ILE A 334 4.98 -0.78 44.05
C ILE A 334 5.85 -0.71 45.29
N ASP A 335 5.33 -0.17 46.39
CA ASP A 335 5.97 -0.26 47.70
C ASP A 335 5.81 -1.71 48.22
N LEU A 336 6.92 -2.42 48.29
CA LEU A 336 6.98 -3.81 48.81
C LEU A 336 7.41 -3.89 50.27
N THR A 337 7.67 -2.80 50.97
CA THR A 337 8.14 -2.79 52.34
C THR A 337 7.20 -3.59 53.27
N GLY A 338 7.73 -4.62 53.91
CA GLY A 338 6.96 -5.52 54.77
C GLY A 338 5.88 -6.36 54.06
N LYS A 339 5.86 -6.38 52.71
CA LYS A 339 4.90 -7.21 51.95
C LYS A 339 5.45 -8.59 51.69
N ARG A 340 4.58 -9.60 51.79
CA ARG A 340 4.89 -10.99 51.47
C ARG A 340 4.98 -11.20 49.96
N VAL A 341 6.15 -11.61 49.46
CA VAL A 341 6.39 -12.01 48.08
C VAL A 341 6.72 -13.50 48.02
N VAL A 342 5.91 -14.27 47.31
CA VAL A 342 6.10 -15.71 47.19
C VAL A 342 6.79 -16.07 45.87
N LEU A 343 7.89 -16.80 45.95
CA LEU A 343 8.64 -17.28 44.82
C LEU A 343 8.66 -18.81 44.82
N VAL A 344 8.13 -19.41 43.75
CA VAL A 344 8.11 -20.85 43.53
C VAL A 344 9.24 -21.21 42.58
N GLY A 345 10.19 -22.00 43.08
CA GLY A 345 11.41 -22.39 42.38
C GLY A 345 12.69 -21.85 43.04
N GLY A 346 13.78 -22.61 42.97
CA GLY A 346 15.08 -22.31 43.60
C GLY A 346 16.25 -22.24 42.62
N GLY A 347 15.98 -22.20 41.30
CA GLY A 347 16.98 -22.22 40.24
C GLY A 347 17.70 -20.89 40.01
N THR A 348 18.42 -20.79 38.90
CA THR A 348 19.24 -19.60 38.55
C THR A 348 18.38 -18.35 38.31
N ILE A 349 17.17 -18.51 37.73
CA ILE A 349 16.23 -17.40 37.50
C ILE A 349 15.70 -16.88 38.85
N ALA A 350 15.30 -17.81 39.71
CA ALA A 350 14.85 -17.52 41.09
C ALA A 350 15.91 -16.75 41.87
N ALA A 351 17.15 -17.21 41.87
CA ALA A 351 18.27 -16.57 42.56
C ALA A 351 18.49 -15.10 42.11
N ARG A 352 18.40 -14.83 40.80
CA ARG A 352 18.52 -13.47 40.28
C ARG A 352 17.37 -12.58 40.74
N ARG A 353 16.13 -13.08 40.75
CA ARG A 353 14.97 -12.31 41.21
C ARG A 353 15.00 -12.03 42.70
N ILE A 354 15.43 -13.01 43.51
CA ILE A 354 15.66 -12.86 44.94
C ILE A 354 16.68 -11.74 45.22
N ALA A 355 17.79 -11.75 44.50
CA ALA A 355 18.82 -10.72 44.63
C ALA A 355 18.26 -9.31 44.38
N SER A 356 17.39 -9.15 43.40
CA SER A 356 16.71 -7.88 43.14
C SER A 356 15.70 -7.51 44.21
N LEU A 357 14.87 -8.46 44.65
CA LEU A 357 13.81 -8.22 45.64
C LEU A 357 14.37 -7.83 47.05
N ARG A 358 15.56 -8.29 47.41
CA ARG A 358 16.24 -7.92 48.67
C ARG A 358 16.44 -6.39 48.82
N LEU A 359 16.46 -5.65 47.74
CA LEU A 359 16.60 -4.17 47.75
C LEU A 359 15.33 -3.44 48.22
N PHE A 360 14.18 -4.13 48.27
CA PHE A 360 12.89 -3.49 48.46
C PHE A 360 12.20 -3.76 49.79
N GLY A 361 12.92 -4.35 50.75
CA GLY A 361 12.43 -4.54 52.11
C GLY A 361 11.21 -5.48 52.26
N CYS A 362 10.94 -6.34 51.25
CA CYS A 362 9.84 -7.29 51.29
C CYS A 362 10.22 -8.56 52.07
N GLU A 363 9.21 -9.30 52.55
CA GLU A 363 9.35 -10.64 53.08
C GLU A 363 9.34 -11.62 51.94
N ILE A 364 10.52 -12.20 51.64
CA ILE A 364 10.68 -13.11 50.51
C ILE A 364 10.51 -14.56 51.04
N GLU A 365 9.44 -15.20 50.57
CA GLU A 365 9.16 -16.59 50.84
C GLU A 365 9.45 -17.43 49.61
N VAL A 366 10.27 -18.48 49.78
CA VAL A 366 10.70 -19.33 48.66
C VAL A 366 10.21 -20.76 48.89
N ILE A 367 9.49 -21.29 47.90
CA ILE A 367 9.01 -22.68 47.90
C ILE A 367 9.76 -23.44 46.82
N ALA A 368 10.69 -24.28 47.26
CA ALA A 368 11.52 -25.09 46.36
C ALA A 368 12.21 -26.24 47.12
N PRO A 369 12.30 -27.46 46.55
CA PRO A 369 13.06 -28.56 47.15
C PRO A 369 14.53 -28.21 47.33
N GLU A 370 15.13 -27.47 46.41
CA GLU A 370 16.53 -27.04 46.44
C GLU A 370 16.64 -25.54 46.16
N LEU A 371 17.66 -24.89 46.73
CA LEU A 371 17.90 -23.47 46.59
C LEU A 371 19.35 -23.20 46.13
N LYS A 372 19.52 -22.51 44.99
CA LYS A 372 20.84 -22.14 44.41
C LYS A 372 21.41 -20.82 44.94
N CYS A 373 20.81 -20.20 45.95
CA CYS A 373 21.33 -18.96 46.56
C CYS A 373 21.37 -19.11 48.09
N SER A 374 22.01 -18.14 48.79
CA SER A 374 22.03 -18.14 50.26
C SER A 374 20.60 -17.97 50.81
N PRO A 375 20.16 -18.82 51.75
CA PRO A 375 18.87 -18.73 52.41
C PRO A 375 18.78 -17.57 53.42
N GLN A 376 19.86 -16.86 53.68
CA GLN A 376 19.87 -15.77 54.66
C GLN A 376 18.87 -14.66 54.29
N GLY A 377 17.99 -14.35 55.22
CA GLY A 377 16.95 -13.33 55.02
C GLY A 377 15.80 -13.79 54.12
N LEU A 378 15.61 -15.10 53.95
CA LEU A 378 14.50 -15.71 53.26
C LEU A 378 13.70 -16.62 54.20
N ILE A 379 12.40 -16.72 53.95
CA ILE A 379 11.58 -17.81 54.52
C ILE A 379 11.58 -18.92 53.47
N TRP A 380 12.38 -19.96 53.70
CA TRP A 380 12.54 -21.06 52.74
C TRP A 380 11.80 -22.30 53.17
N HIS A 381 10.94 -22.83 52.29
CA HIS A 381 10.25 -24.09 52.44
C HIS A 381 10.89 -25.13 51.51
N PRO A 382 11.66 -26.11 52.04
CA PRO A 382 12.34 -27.13 51.23
C PRO A 382 11.36 -28.23 50.78
N ARG A 383 10.38 -27.87 49.98
CA ARG A 383 9.34 -28.76 49.43
C ARG A 383 8.85 -28.26 48.07
N ALA A 384 8.10 -29.12 47.40
CA ALA A 384 7.36 -28.72 46.21
C ALA A 384 6.20 -27.77 46.55
N TYR A 385 5.81 -26.97 45.54
CA TYR A 385 4.62 -26.11 45.59
C TYR A 385 3.35 -26.93 45.82
N ALA A 386 2.43 -26.38 46.59
CA ALA A 386 1.08 -26.91 46.81
C ALA A 386 0.03 -25.79 46.69
N PRO A 387 -1.17 -26.10 46.17
CA PRO A 387 -2.28 -25.12 46.16
C PRO A 387 -2.54 -24.56 47.55
N GLY A 388 -2.73 -23.24 47.64
CA GLY A 388 -2.87 -22.51 48.90
C GLY A 388 -1.60 -21.78 49.35
N ASP A 389 -0.45 -22.03 48.75
CA ASP A 389 0.83 -21.43 49.12
C ASP A 389 0.87 -19.92 48.81
N LEU A 390 0.04 -19.44 47.88
CA LEU A 390 0.00 -18.05 47.50
C LEU A 390 -0.94 -17.19 48.37
N GLN A 391 -1.72 -17.76 49.26
CA GLN A 391 -2.70 -16.99 50.04
C GLN A 391 -2.03 -15.85 50.82
N GLY A 392 -2.53 -14.61 50.66
CA GLY A 392 -2.00 -13.43 51.30
C GLY A 392 -0.69 -12.89 50.72
N ALA A 393 -0.21 -13.40 49.60
CA ALA A 393 0.93 -12.84 48.92
C ALA A 393 0.56 -11.51 48.21
N CYS A 394 1.47 -10.54 48.20
CA CYS A 394 1.35 -9.33 47.45
C CYS A 394 1.76 -9.52 45.98
N LEU A 395 2.77 -10.36 45.73
CA LEU A 395 3.27 -10.76 44.42
C LEU A 395 3.61 -12.24 44.41
N ALA A 396 3.42 -12.91 43.29
CA ALA A 396 3.84 -14.31 43.07
C ALA A 396 4.83 -14.39 41.88
N ILE A 397 5.79 -15.29 41.98
CA ILE A 397 6.79 -15.54 40.93
C ILE A 397 6.92 -17.04 40.74
N ALA A 398 6.61 -17.52 39.55
CA ALA A 398 6.85 -18.90 39.12
C ALA A 398 8.15 -18.99 38.33
N ALA A 399 9.14 -19.71 38.84
CA ALA A 399 10.47 -19.82 38.25
C ALA A 399 11.07 -21.23 38.46
N THR A 400 10.26 -22.25 38.22
CA THR A 400 10.70 -23.66 38.22
C THR A 400 11.06 -24.08 36.78
N ASP A 401 11.65 -25.25 36.65
CA ASP A 401 11.87 -25.99 35.40
C ASP A 401 10.68 -26.87 35.00
N ASP A 402 9.67 -26.97 35.86
CA ASP A 402 8.43 -27.68 35.60
C ASP A 402 7.32 -26.75 35.14
N ARG A 403 6.94 -26.89 33.85
CA ARG A 403 5.89 -26.07 33.21
C ARG A 403 4.51 -26.23 33.88
N GLN A 404 4.21 -27.42 34.40
CA GLN A 404 2.92 -27.69 35.04
C GLN A 404 2.81 -26.96 36.38
N VAL A 405 3.90 -26.93 37.13
CA VAL A 405 3.99 -26.18 38.40
C VAL A 405 3.88 -24.69 38.13
N ASN A 406 4.61 -24.17 37.13
CA ASN A 406 4.55 -22.76 36.77
C ASN A 406 3.13 -22.33 36.33
N HIS A 407 2.45 -23.19 35.57
CA HIS A 407 1.06 -22.98 35.16
C HIS A 407 0.10 -22.98 36.36
N ALA A 408 0.23 -23.94 37.29
CA ALA A 408 -0.59 -24.01 38.49
C ALA A 408 -0.45 -22.76 39.36
N VAL A 409 0.79 -22.25 39.53
CA VAL A 409 1.06 -20.99 40.23
C VAL A 409 0.38 -19.83 39.54
N GLY A 410 0.45 -19.73 38.18
CA GLY A 410 -0.23 -18.71 37.42
C GLY A 410 -1.75 -18.74 37.58
N GLN A 411 -2.35 -19.92 37.57
CA GLN A 411 -3.78 -20.10 37.76
C GLN A 411 -4.23 -19.73 39.19
N GLU A 412 -3.53 -20.19 40.22
CA GLU A 412 -3.87 -19.82 41.60
C GLU A 412 -3.76 -18.32 41.82
N ALA A 413 -2.67 -17.72 41.37
CA ALA A 413 -2.48 -16.27 41.45
C ALA A 413 -3.61 -15.50 40.76
N GLY A 414 -4.05 -15.94 39.58
CA GLY A 414 -5.18 -15.36 38.87
C GLY A 414 -6.50 -15.46 39.65
N GLN A 415 -6.76 -16.59 40.27
CA GLN A 415 -7.96 -16.79 41.12
C GLN A 415 -7.96 -15.92 42.37
N LEU A 416 -6.79 -15.67 42.96
CA LEU A 416 -6.61 -14.88 44.17
C LEU A 416 -6.42 -13.38 43.84
N GLY A 417 -6.37 -12.98 42.57
CA GLY A 417 -6.11 -11.60 42.16
C GLY A 417 -4.69 -11.11 42.44
N ILE A 418 -3.73 -12.03 42.61
CA ILE A 418 -2.34 -11.74 42.95
C ILE A 418 -1.55 -11.52 41.65
N PRO A 419 -0.86 -10.37 41.47
CA PRO A 419 0.04 -10.19 40.35
C PRO A 419 1.10 -11.27 40.29
N VAL A 420 1.25 -11.90 39.10
CA VAL A 420 2.17 -13.02 38.92
C VAL A 420 3.10 -12.83 37.72
N SER A 421 4.36 -13.26 37.89
CA SER A 421 5.33 -13.37 36.81
C SER A 421 5.73 -14.82 36.62
N VAL A 422 5.40 -15.39 35.47
CA VAL A 422 5.70 -16.76 35.08
C VAL A 422 6.90 -16.75 34.14
N ALA A 423 8.00 -17.39 34.55
CA ALA A 423 9.31 -17.23 33.89
C ALA A 423 9.37 -17.81 32.48
N ASP A 424 8.58 -18.85 32.19
CA ASP A 424 8.57 -19.60 30.92
C ASP A 424 7.32 -19.34 30.05
N CYS A 425 6.40 -18.46 30.49
CA CYS A 425 5.19 -18.15 29.73
C CYS A 425 4.75 -16.71 29.93
N GLU A 426 4.94 -15.90 28.90
CA GLU A 426 4.61 -14.48 28.94
C GLU A 426 3.10 -14.22 29.00
N GLU A 427 2.30 -15.08 28.39
CA GLU A 427 0.84 -14.97 28.32
C GLU A 427 0.16 -15.15 29.69
N GLU A 428 0.84 -15.82 30.62
CA GLU A 428 0.36 -16.05 32.00
C GLU A 428 0.85 -14.96 32.97
N CYS A 429 1.71 -14.03 32.51
CA CYS A 429 2.18 -12.94 33.34
C CYS A 429 1.15 -11.82 33.44
N THR A 430 0.85 -11.39 34.67
CA THR A 430 0.07 -10.18 34.95
C THR A 430 0.97 -8.99 35.32
N PHE A 431 2.23 -9.25 35.74
CA PHE A 431 3.28 -8.24 35.82
C PHE A 431 4.59 -8.77 35.22
N TYR A 432 5.44 -7.85 34.79
CA TYR A 432 6.70 -8.17 34.13
C TYR A 432 7.88 -7.73 35.00
N PHE A 433 8.69 -8.70 35.41
CA PHE A 433 9.82 -8.44 36.30
C PHE A 433 10.88 -7.60 35.56
N PRO A 434 11.16 -6.35 36.00
CA PRO A 434 12.06 -5.47 35.28
C PRO A 434 13.54 -5.77 35.53
N ALA A 435 14.41 -5.36 34.62
CA ALA A 435 15.80 -5.14 34.97
C ALA A 435 15.89 -3.88 35.82
N VAL A 436 16.22 -4.02 37.09
CA VAL A 436 16.33 -2.93 38.06
C VAL A 436 17.66 -2.21 37.90
N CYS A 437 17.61 -0.88 37.83
CA CYS A 437 18.77 0.02 37.85
C CYS A 437 18.62 0.97 39.02
N THR A 438 19.60 1.01 39.93
CA THR A 438 19.59 1.85 41.16
C THR A 438 20.70 2.88 41.09
N GLY A 439 20.43 4.14 41.45
CA GLY A 439 21.36 5.17 41.84
C GLY A 439 21.05 5.57 43.29
N GLU A 440 21.71 6.59 43.82
CA GLU A 440 21.63 6.99 45.24
C GLU A 440 20.18 7.24 45.69
N ASN A 441 19.40 8.01 44.90
CA ASN A 441 18.00 8.35 45.23
C ASN A 441 17.03 8.10 44.05
N VAL A 442 17.47 7.33 43.04
CA VAL A 442 16.71 7.11 41.81
C VAL A 442 16.65 5.62 41.49
N ILE A 443 15.48 5.13 41.14
CA ILE A 443 15.27 3.75 40.65
C ILE A 443 14.66 3.80 39.26
N ALA A 444 15.23 3.04 38.34
CA ALA A 444 14.64 2.82 37.02
C ALA A 444 14.39 1.32 36.77
N GLY A 445 13.22 1.00 36.19
CA GLY A 445 12.86 -0.34 35.75
C GLY A 445 12.82 -0.44 34.23
N VAL A 446 13.48 -1.43 33.64
CA VAL A 446 13.54 -1.62 32.20
C VAL A 446 12.89 -2.94 31.82
N VAL A 447 11.86 -2.88 30.96
CA VAL A 447 11.18 -4.05 30.36
C VAL A 447 11.16 -3.89 28.84
N SER A 448 11.21 -4.96 28.10
CA SER A 448 10.98 -4.98 26.63
C SER A 448 9.73 -5.81 26.32
N ASP A 449 9.41 -5.86 25.03
CA ASP A 449 8.34 -6.70 24.48
C ASP A 449 8.63 -8.22 24.47
N GLY A 450 9.76 -8.64 25.09
CA GLY A 450 10.16 -10.04 25.18
C GLY A 450 10.90 -10.59 23.96
N LYS A 451 10.97 -9.87 22.86
CA LYS A 451 11.58 -10.35 21.59
C LYS A 451 13.11 -10.26 21.57
N ASP A 452 13.70 -9.34 22.33
CA ASP A 452 15.17 -9.09 22.34
C ASP A 452 15.69 -8.82 23.75
N HIS A 453 16.10 -9.90 24.44
CA HIS A 453 16.71 -9.79 25.77
C HIS A 453 18.06 -9.04 25.77
N HIS A 454 18.81 -9.08 24.65
CA HIS A 454 20.08 -8.34 24.54
C HIS A 454 19.85 -6.83 24.49
N ARG A 455 18.77 -6.39 23.85
CA ARG A 455 18.38 -4.98 23.81
C ARG A 455 18.01 -4.47 25.20
N THR A 456 17.23 -5.23 25.98
CA THR A 456 16.89 -4.90 27.37
C THR A 456 18.14 -4.80 28.23
N ALA A 457 19.07 -5.76 28.13
CA ALA A 457 20.32 -5.75 28.89
C ALA A 457 21.20 -4.54 28.54
N ARG A 458 21.32 -4.17 27.23
CA ARG A 458 22.07 -2.98 26.79
C ARG A 458 21.42 -1.70 27.35
N ALA A 459 20.08 -1.57 27.26
CA ALA A 459 19.37 -0.41 27.80
C ALA A 459 19.57 -0.27 29.31
N ALA A 460 19.43 -1.36 30.08
CA ALA A 460 19.67 -1.37 31.52
C ALA A 460 21.12 -0.99 31.87
N LYS A 461 22.11 -1.45 31.08
CA LYS A 461 23.52 -1.07 31.27
C LYS A 461 23.76 0.42 31.03
N ALA A 462 23.14 0.99 29.96
CA ALA A 462 23.25 2.42 29.66
C ALA A 462 22.61 3.28 30.76
N ILE A 463 21.43 2.85 31.28
CA ILE A 463 20.74 3.56 32.36
C ILE A 463 21.55 3.52 33.66
N ARG A 464 22.14 2.38 34.05
CA ARG A 464 22.99 2.30 35.23
C ARG A 464 24.18 3.26 35.12
N ARG A 465 24.83 3.29 33.97
CA ARG A 465 25.94 4.23 33.74
C ARG A 465 25.50 5.69 33.86
N ALA A 466 24.34 6.04 33.29
CA ALA A 466 23.79 7.38 33.40
C ALA A 466 23.44 7.75 34.86
N LEU A 467 22.98 6.80 35.67
CA LEU A 467 22.72 7.00 37.10
C LEU A 467 24.01 7.19 37.91
N GLU A 468 25.09 6.46 37.60
CA GLU A 468 26.42 6.60 38.15
C GLU A 468 27.05 7.98 37.82
N GLU A 469 26.73 8.55 36.64
CA GLU A 469 27.22 9.89 36.22
C GLU A 469 26.45 11.06 36.90
N LEU A 470 25.32 10.77 37.57
CA LEU A 470 24.53 11.75 38.32
C LEU A 470 24.94 11.87 39.81
N GLU A 471 25.73 10.91 40.31
CA GLU A 471 26.34 10.89 41.63
C GLU A 471 27.65 11.68 41.62
#